data_b7b6c17b64e9df057bc6da3dbf5fc80d
#
_entry.id   b7b6c17b64e9df057bc6da3dbf5fc80d
#
_cell.length_a   1.000
_cell.length_b   1.000
_cell.length_c   1.000
_cell.angle_alpha   90.00
_cell.angle_beta   90.00
_cell.angle_gamma   90.00
#
_symmetry.space_group_name_H-M   'P 1'
#
loop_
_entity.id
_entity.type
_entity.pdbx_description
1 polymer ?
#
loop_
_entity_poly.entity_id
_entity_poly.type
_entity_poly.pdbx_seq_one_letter_code
_entity_poly.pdbx_strand_id
1 'polypeptide(L)'
;MDNWVVVLSSAIILLLLIINIKNSRRFNLYDRWLHHKLIRNHDGFSWQVIAFLNDPKLMVVWAVLLAAFLINEEKNITALWVLATLGFADATGIILKRTIHRRRPFEHSDLESGYSFPSGHVLGATTMALILLQLFGKKLGLSFIIILVVIWVMVIVSRLSLR
;
A
#
# COMPACT_ATOMS: atom_id res chain seq x y z
N MET A 1 22.78 1.91 11.00
CA MET A 1 22.66 1.86 9.53
C MET A 1 22.25 3.24 9.09
N ASP A 2 23.03 3.84 8.24
CA ASP A 2 22.79 5.21 7.80
C ASP A 2 21.46 5.26 7.01
N ASN A 3 20.56 6.13 7.42
CA ASN A 3 19.23 6.28 6.81
C ASN A 3 19.30 6.47 5.29
N TRP A 4 20.40 7.06 4.78
CA TRP A 4 20.67 7.26 3.35
C TRP A 4 20.83 5.94 2.57
N VAL A 5 21.42 4.92 3.18
CA VAL A 5 21.58 3.60 2.54
C VAL A 5 20.21 2.95 2.32
N VAL A 6 19.32 3.08 3.30
CA VAL A 6 17.94 2.56 3.18
C VAL A 6 17.18 3.31 2.10
N VAL A 7 17.29 4.64 2.05
CA VAL A 7 16.61 5.46 1.04
C VAL A 7 17.12 5.14 -0.36
N LEU A 8 18.46 5.08 -0.54
CA LEU A 8 19.04 4.78 -1.84
C LEU A 8 18.72 3.35 -2.31
N SER A 9 18.80 2.36 -1.43
CA SER A 9 18.49 0.97 -1.80
C SER A 9 17.02 0.81 -2.17
N SER A 10 16.10 1.43 -1.44
CA SER A 10 14.66 1.39 -1.79
C SER A 10 14.35 2.11 -3.11
N ALA A 11 15.01 3.22 -3.38
CA ALA A 11 14.88 3.93 -4.65
C ALA A 11 15.40 3.10 -5.84
N ILE A 12 16.56 2.42 -5.67
CA ILE A 12 17.11 1.53 -6.69
C ILE A 12 16.17 0.34 -6.94
N ILE A 13 15.66 -0.29 -5.88
CA ILE A 13 14.71 -1.40 -6.01
C ILE A 13 13.45 -0.96 -6.76
N LEU A 14 12.89 0.20 -6.42
CA LEU A 14 11.73 0.76 -7.10
C LEU A 14 12.03 1.02 -8.58
N LEU A 15 13.17 1.61 -8.89
CA LEU A 15 13.59 1.88 -10.28
C LEU A 15 13.73 0.58 -11.09
N LEU A 16 14.41 -0.43 -10.53
CA LEU A 16 14.56 -1.74 -11.16
C LEU A 16 13.20 -2.41 -11.40
N LEU A 17 12.28 -2.29 -10.45
CA LEU A 17 10.93 -2.83 -10.57
C LEU A 17 10.14 -2.13 -11.70
N ILE A 18 10.23 -0.80 -11.81
CA ILE A 18 9.61 -0.02 -12.89
C ILE A 18 10.18 -0.43 -14.26
N ILE A 19 11.51 -0.56 -14.37
CA ILE A 19 12.18 -0.99 -15.60
C ILE A 19 11.71 -2.39 -16.01
N ASN A 20 11.63 -3.33 -15.06
CA ASN A 20 11.16 -4.70 -15.33
C ASN A 20 9.69 -4.72 -15.76
N ILE A 21 8.82 -3.96 -15.12
CA ILE A 21 7.40 -3.85 -15.51
C ILE A 21 7.26 -3.32 -16.94
N LYS A 22 8.04 -2.30 -17.33
CA LYS A 22 7.94 -1.69 -18.67
C LYS A 22 8.58 -2.55 -19.75
N ASN A 23 9.74 -3.15 -19.49
CA ASN A 23 10.59 -3.69 -20.57
C ASN A 23 10.70 -5.23 -20.54
N SER A 24 10.44 -5.92 -19.41
CA SER A 24 10.66 -7.35 -19.32
C SER A 24 9.40 -8.15 -19.62
N ARG A 25 9.35 -8.76 -20.82
CA ARG A 25 8.29 -9.71 -21.19
C ARG A 25 8.25 -10.93 -20.27
N ARG A 26 9.42 -11.42 -19.83
CA ARG A 26 9.51 -12.56 -18.90
C ARG A 26 8.92 -12.21 -17.54
N PHE A 27 9.23 -11.05 -16.98
CA PHE A 27 8.67 -10.57 -15.73
C PHE A 27 7.13 -10.51 -15.81
N ASN A 28 6.58 -9.95 -16.88
CA ASN A 28 5.14 -9.84 -17.08
C ASN A 28 4.45 -11.20 -17.33
N LEU A 29 5.15 -12.21 -17.85
CA LEU A 29 4.65 -13.57 -17.96
C LEU A 29 4.63 -14.29 -16.61
N TYR A 30 5.71 -14.16 -15.81
CA TYR A 30 5.76 -14.69 -14.45
C TYR A 30 4.69 -14.06 -13.54
N ASP A 31 4.51 -12.76 -13.64
CA ASP A 31 3.50 -12.03 -12.89
C ASP A 31 2.08 -12.54 -13.22
N ARG A 32 1.76 -12.73 -14.50
CA ARG A 32 0.48 -13.31 -14.93
C ARG A 32 0.30 -14.75 -14.46
N TRP A 33 1.34 -15.57 -14.56
CA TRP A 33 1.31 -16.96 -14.09
C TRP A 33 1.09 -17.03 -12.57
N LEU A 34 1.82 -16.22 -11.80
CA LEU A 34 1.69 -16.13 -10.36
C LEU A 34 0.29 -15.66 -9.96
N HIS A 35 -0.22 -14.67 -10.67
CA HIS A 35 -1.57 -14.16 -10.49
C HIS A 35 -2.62 -15.27 -10.70
N HIS A 36 -2.57 -15.99 -11.80
CA HIS A 36 -3.47 -17.14 -12.05
C HIS A 36 -3.36 -18.24 -10.99
N LYS A 37 -2.17 -18.49 -10.46
CA LYS A 37 -1.94 -19.52 -9.45
C LYS A 37 -2.42 -19.13 -8.06
N LEU A 38 -2.32 -17.84 -7.71
CA LEU A 38 -2.67 -17.30 -6.40
C LEU A 38 -4.14 -16.86 -6.32
N ILE A 39 -4.75 -16.50 -7.45
CA ILE A 39 -6.15 -16.11 -7.47
C ILE A 39 -7.02 -17.38 -7.46
N ARG A 40 -7.52 -17.69 -6.28
CA ARG A 40 -8.75 -18.45 -6.12
C ARG A 40 -9.88 -17.42 -6.05
N ASN A 41 -10.78 -17.42 -7.02
CA ASN A 41 -12.01 -16.62 -7.03
C ASN A 41 -12.79 -16.86 -5.71
N HIS A 42 -12.53 -16.03 -4.72
CA HIS A 42 -13.25 -16.03 -3.47
C HIS A 42 -13.81 -14.62 -3.29
N ASP A 43 -14.96 -14.37 -3.89
CA ASP A 43 -15.79 -13.17 -3.63
C ASP A 43 -16.38 -13.20 -2.21
N GLY A 44 -15.59 -13.65 -1.24
CA GLY A 44 -16.02 -13.75 0.14
C GLY A 44 -16.25 -12.35 0.75
N PHE A 45 -17.39 -12.17 1.42
CA PHE A 45 -17.74 -10.95 2.16
C PHE A 45 -16.58 -10.43 3.04
N SER A 46 -15.83 -11.33 3.68
CA SER A 46 -14.67 -10.98 4.51
C SER A 46 -13.59 -10.21 3.73
N TRP A 47 -13.30 -10.60 2.49
CA TRP A 47 -12.33 -9.93 1.66
C TRP A 47 -12.79 -8.54 1.20
N GLN A 48 -14.08 -8.38 0.94
CA GLN A 48 -14.69 -7.10 0.61
C GLN A 48 -14.60 -6.13 1.79
N VAL A 49 -14.85 -6.59 3.02
CA VAL A 49 -14.71 -5.79 4.25
C VAL A 49 -13.25 -5.34 4.44
N ILE A 50 -12.28 -6.26 4.29
CA ILE A 50 -10.87 -5.92 4.41
C ILE A 50 -10.47 -4.89 3.34
N ALA A 51 -10.89 -5.07 2.10
CA ALA A 51 -10.62 -4.12 1.03
C ALA A 51 -11.26 -2.76 1.29
N PHE A 52 -12.49 -2.72 1.80
CA PHE A 52 -13.19 -1.49 2.16
C PHE A 52 -12.46 -0.73 3.28
N LEU A 53 -12.10 -1.41 4.38
CA LEU A 53 -11.40 -0.79 5.50
C LEU A 53 -10.02 -0.21 5.11
N ASN A 54 -9.43 -0.73 4.05
CA ASN A 54 -8.16 -0.28 3.50
C ASN A 54 -8.30 0.49 2.18
N ASP A 55 -9.50 0.99 1.88
CA ASP A 55 -9.71 1.89 0.74
C ASP A 55 -8.84 3.15 0.90
N PRO A 56 -8.17 3.64 -0.16
CA PRO A 56 -7.32 4.83 -0.08
C PRO A 56 -8.01 6.05 0.51
N LYS A 57 -9.31 6.24 0.23
CA LYS A 57 -10.09 7.35 0.81
C LYS A 57 -10.28 7.16 2.32
N LEU A 58 -10.53 5.92 2.75
CA LEU A 58 -10.69 5.61 4.17
C LEU A 58 -9.36 5.70 4.93
N MET A 59 -8.23 5.42 4.26
CA MET A 59 -6.90 5.65 4.84
C MET A 59 -6.66 7.12 5.19
N VAL A 60 -7.15 8.04 4.38
CA VAL A 60 -7.10 9.48 4.71
C VAL A 60 -7.92 9.77 5.97
N VAL A 61 -9.11 9.19 6.11
CA VAL A 61 -9.94 9.34 7.33
C VAL A 61 -9.20 8.81 8.56
N TRP A 62 -8.60 7.61 8.47
CA TRP A 62 -7.79 7.06 9.57
C TRP A 62 -6.60 7.94 9.95
N ALA A 63 -5.92 8.53 8.96
CA ALA A 63 -4.81 9.45 9.22
C ALA A 63 -5.28 10.74 9.90
N VAL A 64 -6.44 11.27 9.50
CA VAL A 64 -7.05 12.45 10.14
C VAL A 64 -7.44 12.15 11.58
N LEU A 65 -8.05 11.01 11.86
CA LEU A 65 -8.39 10.59 13.23
C LEU A 65 -7.14 10.40 14.09
N LEU A 66 -6.09 9.79 13.53
CA LEU A 66 -4.80 9.65 14.23
C LEU A 66 -4.16 11.01 14.50
N ALA A 67 -4.20 11.92 13.54
CA ALA A 67 -3.68 13.28 13.69
C ALA A 67 -4.46 14.07 14.77
N ALA A 68 -5.80 13.96 14.78
CA ALA A 68 -6.63 14.57 15.81
C ALA A 68 -6.30 14.03 17.22
N PHE A 69 -6.11 12.72 17.35
CA PHE A 69 -5.63 12.12 18.60
C PHE A 69 -4.27 12.68 19.03
N LEU A 70 -3.31 12.80 18.08
CA LEU A 70 -1.98 13.32 18.39
C LEU A 70 -2.01 14.82 18.78
N ILE A 71 -2.91 15.60 18.18
CA ILE A 71 -3.11 17.02 18.55
C ILE A 71 -3.64 17.11 19.99
N ASN A 72 -4.60 16.24 20.36
CA ASN A 72 -5.10 16.18 21.74
C ASN A 72 -4.02 15.79 22.75
N GLU A 73 -3.00 15.05 22.32
CA GLU A 73 -1.80 14.70 23.09
C GLU A 73 -0.70 15.78 23.02
N GLU A 74 -1.01 16.96 22.52
CA GLU A 74 -0.07 18.09 22.34
C GLU A 74 1.10 17.79 21.38
N LYS A 75 0.99 16.76 20.53
CA LYS A 75 2.02 16.31 19.57
C LYS A 75 1.77 16.87 18.17
N ASN A 76 1.59 18.17 18.03
CA ASN A 76 1.19 18.86 16.80
C ASN A 76 2.13 18.57 15.60
N ILE A 77 3.44 18.59 15.83
CA ILE A 77 4.44 18.31 14.77
C ILE A 77 4.31 16.86 14.27
N THR A 78 4.06 15.92 15.20
CA THR A 78 3.87 14.51 14.83
C THR A 78 2.56 14.31 14.05
N ALA A 79 1.50 15.01 14.42
CA ALA A 79 0.24 15.00 13.68
C ALA A 79 0.43 15.50 12.23
N LEU A 80 1.13 16.63 12.07
CA LEU A 80 1.47 17.17 10.75
C LEU A 80 2.33 16.18 9.95
N TRP A 81 3.31 15.54 10.57
CA TRP A 81 4.16 14.53 9.95
C TRP A 81 3.34 13.33 9.43
N VAL A 82 2.36 12.84 10.20
CA VAL A 82 1.45 11.74 9.80
C VAL A 82 0.69 12.12 8.53
N LEU A 83 0.05 13.29 8.51
CA LEU A 83 -0.74 13.76 7.36
C LEU A 83 0.15 14.00 6.13
N ALA A 84 1.30 14.62 6.32
CA ALA A 84 2.26 14.87 5.25
C ALA A 84 2.78 13.56 4.64
N THR A 85 3.14 12.59 5.48
CA THR A 85 3.67 11.30 5.02
C THR A 85 2.66 10.55 4.16
N LEU A 86 1.39 10.46 4.60
CA LEU A 86 0.35 9.82 3.82
C LEU A 86 0.06 10.60 2.52
N GLY A 87 -0.04 11.93 2.59
CA GLY A 87 -0.27 12.77 1.42
C GLY A 87 0.84 12.65 0.37
N PHE A 88 2.10 12.61 0.78
CA PHE A 88 3.23 12.38 -0.14
C PHE A 88 3.22 10.98 -0.74
N ALA A 89 2.87 9.95 0.04
CA ALA A 89 2.75 8.58 -0.46
C ALA A 89 1.65 8.48 -1.53
N ASP A 90 0.48 9.05 -1.27
CA ASP A 90 -0.65 9.06 -2.22
C ASP A 90 -0.32 9.85 -3.48
N ALA A 91 0.26 11.04 -3.35
CA ALA A 91 0.71 11.85 -4.49
C ALA A 91 1.72 11.07 -5.36
N THR A 92 2.71 10.43 -4.72
CA THR A 92 3.70 9.59 -5.41
C THR A 92 3.01 8.41 -6.12
N GLY A 93 2.06 7.76 -5.48
CA GLY A 93 1.26 6.68 -6.07
C GLY A 93 0.49 7.13 -7.32
N ILE A 94 -0.13 8.30 -7.28
CA ILE A 94 -0.86 8.89 -8.43
C ILE A 94 0.11 9.21 -9.58
N ILE A 95 1.25 9.83 -9.27
CA ILE A 95 2.29 10.15 -10.27
C ILE A 95 2.79 8.87 -10.93
N LEU A 96 3.15 7.85 -10.15
CA LEU A 96 3.62 6.57 -10.68
C LEU A 96 2.56 5.88 -11.54
N LYS A 97 1.29 5.88 -11.15
CA LYS A 97 0.19 5.35 -11.97
C LYS A 97 0.12 6.03 -13.33
N ARG A 98 0.19 7.36 -13.34
CA ARG A 98 0.12 8.17 -14.56
C ARG A 98 1.37 8.06 -15.44
N THR A 99 2.53 7.65 -14.89
CA THR A 99 3.78 7.52 -15.63
C THR A 99 3.98 6.10 -16.17
N ILE A 100 3.58 5.09 -15.40
CA ILE A 100 3.85 3.68 -15.75
C ILE A 100 2.76 3.14 -16.69
N HIS A 101 1.51 3.57 -16.56
CA HIS A 101 0.37 3.19 -17.40
C HIS A 101 0.17 1.66 -17.52
N ARG A 102 0.46 0.92 -16.46
CA ARG A 102 0.31 -0.54 -16.48
C ARG A 102 -1.16 -0.91 -16.52
N ARG A 103 -1.62 -1.55 -17.62
CA ARG A 103 -2.99 -2.07 -17.73
C ARG A 103 -3.25 -3.20 -16.73
N ARG A 104 -4.51 -3.33 -16.30
CA ARG A 104 -4.94 -4.46 -15.47
C ARG A 104 -4.97 -5.75 -16.30
N PRO A 105 -4.61 -6.93 -15.73
CA PRO A 105 -4.62 -8.20 -16.46
C PRO A 105 -6.02 -8.62 -16.94
N PHE A 106 -7.06 -8.26 -16.22
CA PHE A 106 -8.46 -8.58 -16.51
C PHE A 106 -9.33 -7.35 -16.26
N GLU A 107 -9.93 -6.82 -17.34
CA GLU A 107 -10.98 -5.80 -17.25
C GLU A 107 -12.32 -6.52 -17.18
N HIS A 108 -12.95 -6.60 -16.00
CA HIS A 108 -14.28 -7.20 -15.82
C HIS A 108 -15.42 -6.18 -15.83
N SER A 109 -15.12 -4.90 -15.84
CA SER A 109 -16.13 -3.86 -16.08
C SER A 109 -15.51 -2.55 -16.54
N ASP A 110 -16.16 -1.87 -17.48
CA ASP A 110 -15.80 -0.53 -17.98
C ASP A 110 -15.83 0.57 -16.89
N LEU A 111 -16.37 0.25 -15.70
CA LEU A 111 -16.49 1.15 -14.55
C LEU A 111 -15.19 1.23 -13.71
N GLU A 112 -14.25 0.27 -13.85
CA GLU A 112 -12.97 0.27 -13.16
C GLU A 112 -11.81 0.70 -14.07
N SER A 113 -11.98 1.78 -14.82
CA SER A 113 -10.92 2.39 -15.64
C SER A 113 -9.78 2.89 -14.74
N GLY A 114 -8.66 2.17 -14.73
CA GLY A 114 -7.48 2.60 -13.98
C GLY A 114 -6.27 1.69 -14.14
N TYR A 115 -5.10 2.26 -13.92
CA TYR A 115 -3.84 1.52 -13.99
C TYR A 115 -3.64 0.63 -12.77
N SER A 116 -3.00 -0.54 -12.98
CA SER A 116 -2.82 -1.56 -11.95
C SER A 116 -1.68 -1.28 -10.98
N PHE A 117 -0.68 -0.48 -11.34
CA PHE A 117 0.51 -0.25 -10.55
C PHE A 117 0.78 1.25 -10.32
N PRO A 118 1.13 1.63 -9.06
CA PRO A 118 1.05 0.85 -7.84
C PRO A 118 -0.40 0.68 -7.35
N SER A 119 -0.65 -0.35 -6.51
CA SER A 119 -1.95 -0.53 -5.86
C SER A 119 -2.13 0.52 -4.76
N GLY A 120 -3.16 1.36 -4.86
CA GLY A 120 -3.45 2.39 -3.85
C GLY A 120 -3.79 1.80 -2.47
N HIS A 121 -4.51 0.68 -2.42
CA HIS A 121 -4.82 -0.01 -1.17
C HIS A 121 -3.56 -0.51 -0.45
N VAL A 122 -2.67 -1.17 -1.20
CA VAL A 122 -1.41 -1.67 -0.62
C VAL A 122 -0.49 -0.52 -0.21
N LEU A 123 -0.42 0.54 -1.02
CA LEU A 123 0.39 1.72 -0.72
C LEU A 123 -0.09 2.42 0.56
N GLY A 124 -1.39 2.71 0.66
CA GLY A 124 -2.00 3.34 1.83
C GLY A 124 -1.81 2.49 3.09
N ALA A 125 -2.12 1.18 3.02
CA ALA A 125 -1.95 0.25 4.14
C ALA A 125 -0.49 0.14 4.59
N THR A 126 0.46 0.10 3.64
CA THR A 126 1.90 0.06 3.96
C THR A 126 2.34 1.33 4.66
N THR A 127 1.96 2.50 4.12
CA THR A 127 2.29 3.79 4.71
C THR A 127 1.72 3.91 6.12
N MET A 128 0.45 3.55 6.33
CA MET A 128 -0.19 3.58 7.64
C MET A 128 0.47 2.59 8.61
N ALA A 129 0.80 1.37 8.18
CA ALA A 129 1.49 0.40 9.03
C ALA A 129 2.87 0.91 9.47
N LEU A 130 3.63 1.56 8.58
CA LEU A 130 4.93 2.16 8.91
C LEU A 130 4.78 3.35 9.88
N ILE A 131 3.77 4.20 9.71
CA ILE A 131 3.44 5.29 10.62
C ILE A 131 3.14 4.74 12.02
N LEU A 132 2.25 3.75 12.11
CA LEU A 132 1.88 3.13 13.38
C LEU A 132 3.07 2.43 14.04
N LEU A 133 3.90 1.75 13.26
CA LEU A 133 5.13 1.11 13.74
C LEU A 133 6.10 2.15 14.33
N GLN A 134 6.29 3.28 13.65
CA GLN A 134 7.15 4.37 14.10
C GLN A 134 6.65 5.00 15.42
N LEU A 135 5.34 5.21 15.53
CA LEU A 135 4.73 5.86 16.70
C LEU A 135 4.62 4.94 17.90
N PHE A 136 4.23 3.69 17.68
CA PHE A 136 3.81 2.78 18.75
C PHE A 136 4.67 1.52 18.87
N GLY A 137 5.47 1.17 17.85
CA GLY A 137 6.21 -0.09 17.81
C GLY A 137 7.14 -0.32 18.98
N LYS A 138 7.88 0.72 19.41
CA LYS A 138 8.77 0.64 20.58
C LYS A 138 7.99 0.48 21.89
N LYS A 139 6.80 1.08 22.01
CA LYS A 139 5.96 1.05 23.21
C LYS A 139 5.19 -0.26 23.35
N LEU A 140 4.65 -0.79 22.24
CA LEU A 140 3.77 -1.95 22.22
C LEU A 140 4.49 -3.28 21.94
N GLY A 141 5.75 -3.21 21.48
CA GLY A 141 6.63 -4.36 21.33
C GLY A 141 6.28 -5.30 20.18
N LEU A 142 6.84 -6.52 20.22
CA LEU A 142 6.81 -7.49 19.14
C LEU A 142 5.38 -7.92 18.75
N SER A 143 4.49 -8.08 19.70
CA SER A 143 3.10 -8.51 19.43
C SER A 143 2.38 -7.52 18.52
N PHE A 144 2.57 -6.22 18.71
CA PHE A 144 2.00 -5.19 17.86
C PHE A 144 2.57 -5.24 16.43
N ILE A 145 3.87 -5.47 16.29
CA ILE A 145 4.52 -5.62 14.99
C ILE A 145 3.92 -6.82 14.23
N ILE A 146 3.75 -7.95 14.91
CA ILE A 146 3.14 -9.16 14.31
C ILE A 146 1.72 -8.87 13.83
N ILE A 147 0.90 -8.20 14.64
CA ILE A 147 -0.47 -7.82 14.27
C ILE A 147 -0.47 -6.93 13.01
N LEU A 148 0.38 -5.90 12.95
CA LEU A 148 0.49 -5.03 11.79
C LEU A 148 0.89 -5.80 10.52
N VAL A 149 1.86 -6.72 10.64
CA VAL A 149 2.29 -7.56 9.51
C VAL A 149 1.17 -8.46 9.04
N VAL A 150 0.42 -9.10 9.96
CA VAL A 150 -0.73 -9.95 9.61
C VAL A 150 -1.79 -9.14 8.87
N ILE A 151 -2.18 -7.97 9.39
CA ILE A 151 -3.15 -7.09 8.72
C ILE A 151 -2.65 -6.70 7.32
N TRP A 152 -1.38 -6.31 7.20
CA TRP A 152 -0.79 -5.93 5.92
C TRP A 152 -0.81 -7.08 4.89
N VAL A 153 -0.47 -8.30 5.31
CA VAL A 153 -0.57 -9.49 4.46
C VAL A 153 -2.02 -9.76 4.05
N MET A 154 -2.97 -9.63 4.97
CA MET A 154 -4.40 -9.79 4.67
C MET A 154 -4.88 -8.77 3.62
N VAL A 155 -4.41 -7.52 3.68
CA VAL A 155 -4.70 -6.50 2.64
C VAL A 155 -4.17 -6.94 1.27
N ILE A 156 -2.92 -7.41 1.20
CA ILE A 156 -2.34 -7.89 -0.06
C ILE A 156 -3.17 -9.05 -0.62
N VAL A 157 -3.50 -10.05 0.23
CA VAL A 157 -4.29 -11.21 -0.18
C VAL A 157 -5.68 -10.79 -0.63
N SER A 158 -6.35 -9.87 0.08
CA SER A 158 -7.67 -9.37 -0.32
C SER A 158 -7.64 -8.73 -1.71
N ARG A 159 -6.58 -7.97 -2.03
CA ARG A 159 -6.43 -7.33 -3.36
C ARG A 159 -6.08 -8.33 -4.46
N LEU A 160 -5.47 -9.44 -4.13
CA LEU A 160 -5.26 -10.55 -5.07
C LEU A 160 -6.53 -11.38 -5.28
N SER A 161 -7.38 -11.52 -4.26
CA SER A 161 -8.60 -12.34 -4.31
C SER A 161 -9.79 -11.66 -4.98
N LEU A 162 -9.86 -10.32 -4.93
CA LEU A 162 -10.98 -9.52 -5.48
C LEU A 162 -10.77 -9.03 -6.92
N ARG A 163 -9.76 -9.56 -7.62
CA ARG A 163 -9.42 -9.14 -8.99
C ARG A 163 -9.46 -10.27 -9.98
#